data_4c91a8783db012d1ef1acaa1d0a75d4c
#
_entry.id   4c91a8783db012d1ef1acaa1d0a75d4c
#
_cell.length_a   1.000
_cell.length_b   1.000
_cell.length_c   1.000
_cell.angle_alpha   90.00
_cell.angle_beta   90.00
_cell.angle_gamma   90.00
#
_symmetry.space_group_name_H-M   'P 1'
#
loop_
_entity.id
_entity.type
_entity.pdbx_description
1 polymer ?
#
loop_
_entity_poly.entity_id
_entity_poly.type
_entity_poly.pdbx_seq_one_letter_code
_entity_poly.pdbx_strand_id
1 'polypeptide(L)'
;MKFTELKTPCYVIDEQKLIKNLEILKSVQDRTGCKILLAQKAFSAFCVYPLMSKYLSGTTASGLYEAKLGHECFGKETHIFAPAFKENDFEEILKICGHIVFNSFSQLEKYRDKWQNADVSVGIRLNPEFSTQEGHEIYDPCAYGSRLGVTKANFREDLLDGVEGFHFHTLCEQNSDDLVSTFKAVEEKFGKYFYNAKWLNFGGGHHITRDDYDTKALVDLIKYVQNKYDVEVYLEPGEAAALNAG
;
A
#
# COMPACT_ATOMS: atom_id res chain seq x y z
N MET A 1 -28.38 4.44 17.95
CA MET A 1 -27.91 3.94 19.26
C MET A 1 -27.34 5.12 20.02
N LYS A 2 -27.66 5.28 21.32
CA LYS A 2 -27.07 6.34 22.15
C LYS A 2 -25.81 5.82 22.80
N PHE A 3 -24.74 6.61 22.83
CA PHE A 3 -23.49 6.21 23.48
C PHE A 3 -23.65 5.83 24.96
N THR A 4 -24.63 6.44 25.64
CA THR A 4 -24.97 6.13 27.05
C THR A 4 -25.56 4.73 27.26
N GLU A 5 -25.95 4.04 26.19
CA GLU A 5 -26.51 2.68 26.24
C GLU A 5 -25.46 1.59 26.00
N LEU A 6 -24.21 2.01 25.69
CA LEU A 6 -23.11 1.08 25.45
C LEU A 6 -22.55 0.52 26.76
N LYS A 7 -22.30 -0.79 26.75
CA LYS A 7 -21.59 -1.45 27.82
C LYS A 7 -20.10 -1.17 27.69
N THR A 8 -19.52 -0.44 28.64
CA THR A 8 -18.09 -0.07 28.65
C THR A 8 -17.26 -1.02 29.53
N PRO A 9 -15.93 -1.18 29.25
CA PRO A 9 -15.19 -0.55 28.17
C PRO A 9 -15.47 -1.20 26.80
N CYS A 10 -15.55 -0.39 25.73
CA CYS A 10 -15.73 -0.88 24.36
C CYS A 10 -15.11 0.10 23.34
N TYR A 11 -14.71 -0.42 22.19
CA TYR A 11 -14.43 0.37 20.99
C TYR A 11 -15.72 0.53 20.19
N VAL A 12 -15.92 1.69 19.61
CA VAL A 12 -17.09 2.00 18.78
C VAL A 12 -16.61 2.39 17.40
N ILE A 13 -17.25 1.86 16.36
CA ILE A 13 -17.04 2.30 14.98
C ILE A 13 -18.34 2.93 14.51
N ASP A 14 -18.29 4.21 14.11
CA ASP A 14 -19.39 4.91 13.48
C ASP A 14 -19.43 4.52 11.98
N GLU A 15 -20.37 3.63 11.67
CA GLU A 15 -20.52 3.09 10.31
C GLU A 15 -20.81 4.20 9.28
N GLN A 16 -21.58 5.23 9.64
CA GLN A 16 -21.89 6.32 8.71
C GLN A 16 -20.67 7.17 8.38
N LYS A 17 -19.80 7.42 9.37
CA LYS A 17 -18.53 8.12 9.14
C LYS A 17 -17.57 7.26 8.33
N LEU A 18 -17.51 5.95 8.64
CA LEU A 18 -16.72 5.01 7.87
C LEU A 18 -17.15 4.98 6.40
N ILE A 19 -18.45 4.92 6.12
CA ILE A 19 -19.01 4.97 4.76
C ILE A 19 -18.60 6.25 4.03
N LYS A 20 -18.65 7.41 4.67
CA LYS A 20 -18.21 8.68 4.04
C LYS A 20 -16.74 8.62 3.61
N ASN A 21 -15.86 8.09 4.45
CA ASN A 21 -14.46 7.90 4.09
C ASN A 21 -14.32 6.93 2.89
N LEU A 22 -15.04 5.83 2.93
CA LEU A 22 -15.01 4.82 1.86
C LEU A 22 -15.54 5.37 0.53
N GLU A 23 -16.54 6.26 0.56
CA GLU A 23 -17.06 6.95 -0.64
C GLU A 23 -16.00 7.89 -1.25
N ILE A 24 -15.21 8.60 -0.43
CA ILE A 24 -14.09 9.40 -0.92
C ILE A 24 -13.06 8.51 -1.61
N LEU A 25 -12.63 7.43 -0.96
CA LEU A 25 -11.68 6.46 -1.54
C LEU A 25 -12.22 5.85 -2.84
N LYS A 26 -13.49 5.45 -2.84
CA LYS A 26 -14.12 4.92 -4.04
C LYS A 26 -14.17 5.95 -5.17
N SER A 27 -14.43 7.22 -4.87
CA SER A 27 -14.44 8.27 -5.90
C SER A 27 -13.10 8.43 -6.60
N VAL A 28 -11.98 8.21 -5.90
CA VAL A 28 -10.64 8.21 -6.50
C VAL A 28 -10.50 7.03 -7.46
N GLN A 29 -10.92 5.84 -7.06
CA GLN A 29 -10.92 4.65 -7.94
C GLN A 29 -11.80 4.86 -9.17
N ASP A 30 -13.02 5.36 -9.01
CA ASP A 30 -13.97 5.58 -10.11
C ASP A 30 -13.47 6.60 -11.13
N ARG A 31 -12.69 7.60 -10.70
CA ARG A 31 -12.11 8.65 -11.56
C ARG A 31 -10.84 8.25 -12.29
N THR A 32 -10.14 7.24 -11.81
CA THR A 32 -8.80 6.87 -12.31
C THR A 32 -8.68 5.41 -12.75
N GLY A 33 -9.55 4.53 -12.27
CA GLY A 33 -9.39 3.08 -12.42
C GLY A 33 -8.30 2.48 -11.52
N CYS A 34 -7.64 3.27 -10.64
CA CYS A 34 -6.68 2.73 -9.69
C CYS A 34 -7.35 1.79 -8.69
N LYS A 35 -6.56 0.96 -8.04
CA LYS A 35 -7.01 0.07 -6.98
C LYS A 35 -6.56 0.57 -5.61
N ILE A 36 -7.49 0.61 -4.67
CA ILE A 36 -7.20 0.99 -3.28
C ILE A 36 -7.36 -0.22 -2.37
N LEU A 37 -6.31 -0.52 -1.62
CA LEU A 37 -6.21 -1.63 -0.67
C LEU A 37 -6.21 -1.10 0.75
N LEU A 38 -6.92 -1.77 1.65
CA LEU A 38 -6.84 -1.46 3.08
C LEU A 38 -5.51 -1.93 3.66
N ALA A 39 -4.72 -1.03 4.24
CA ALA A 39 -3.53 -1.41 5.01
C ALA A 39 -3.94 -1.88 6.41
N GLN A 40 -3.96 -3.20 6.60
CA GLN A 40 -4.48 -3.84 7.82
C GLN A 40 -3.66 -3.51 9.07
N LYS A 41 -2.36 -3.22 8.94
CA LYS A 41 -1.50 -2.78 10.06
C LYS A 41 -2.01 -1.54 10.79
N ALA A 42 -2.76 -0.66 10.10
CA ALA A 42 -3.33 0.55 10.67
C ALA A 42 -4.80 0.35 11.09
N PHE A 43 -5.54 -0.49 10.37
CA PHE A 43 -6.95 -0.76 10.69
C PHE A 43 -7.31 -2.20 10.33
N SER A 44 -7.55 -3.03 11.35
CA SER A 44 -7.87 -4.46 11.19
C SER A 44 -9.15 -4.88 11.91
N ALA A 45 -10.10 -3.95 12.09
CA ALA A 45 -11.42 -4.26 12.64
C ALA A 45 -12.25 -5.08 11.64
N PHE A 46 -11.99 -6.38 11.58
CA PHE A 46 -12.57 -7.29 10.58
C PHE A 46 -14.10 -7.38 10.59
N CYS A 47 -14.75 -6.98 11.68
CA CYS A 47 -16.22 -6.93 11.77
C CYS A 47 -16.85 -5.98 10.73
N VAL A 48 -16.09 -4.98 10.23
CA VAL A 48 -16.55 -4.05 9.18
C VAL A 48 -15.98 -4.39 7.78
N TYR A 49 -15.17 -5.43 7.64
CA TYR A 49 -14.62 -5.84 6.34
C TYR A 49 -15.69 -6.15 5.28
N PRO A 50 -16.81 -6.81 5.60
CA PRO A 50 -17.89 -7.00 4.62
C PRO A 50 -18.51 -5.71 4.08
N LEU A 51 -18.48 -4.62 4.87
CA LEU A 51 -18.86 -3.29 4.41
C LEU A 51 -17.76 -2.68 3.54
N MET A 52 -16.51 -2.67 4.03
CA MET A 52 -15.38 -2.04 3.35
C MET A 52 -15.09 -2.69 2.00
N SER A 53 -15.28 -3.99 1.87
CA SER A 53 -15.08 -4.72 0.61
C SER A 53 -16.02 -4.31 -0.52
N LYS A 54 -17.11 -3.61 -0.23
CA LYS A 54 -18.00 -3.04 -1.26
C LYS A 54 -17.39 -1.81 -1.95
N TYR A 55 -16.40 -1.18 -1.30
CA TYR A 55 -15.79 0.08 -1.74
C TYR A 55 -14.33 -0.10 -2.19
N LEU A 56 -13.55 -0.91 -1.51
CA LEU A 56 -12.13 -1.10 -1.75
C LEU A 56 -11.85 -2.35 -2.58
N SER A 57 -10.68 -2.38 -3.23
CA SER A 57 -10.28 -3.46 -4.14
C SER A 57 -9.68 -4.67 -3.41
N GLY A 58 -9.23 -4.51 -2.17
CA GLY A 58 -8.62 -5.59 -1.41
C GLY A 58 -7.94 -5.09 -0.14
N THR A 59 -6.98 -5.87 0.35
CA THR A 59 -6.19 -5.59 1.53
C THR A 59 -4.69 -5.72 1.25
N THR A 60 -3.88 -5.00 2.03
CA THR A 60 -2.43 -5.23 2.08
C THR A 60 -2.01 -5.62 3.49
N ALA A 61 -1.13 -6.59 3.57
CA ALA A 61 -0.67 -7.23 4.80
C ALA A 61 0.81 -6.95 5.07
N SER A 62 1.18 -6.95 6.36
CA SER A 62 2.57 -6.85 6.82
C SER A 62 3.16 -8.20 7.27
N GLY A 63 2.36 -9.26 7.20
CA GLY A 63 2.75 -10.62 7.56
C GLY A 63 1.62 -11.63 7.32
N LEU A 64 1.92 -12.92 7.53
CA LEU A 64 1.00 -14.03 7.22
C LEU A 64 -0.36 -13.89 7.88
N TYR A 65 -0.42 -13.50 9.16
CA TYR A 65 -1.70 -13.44 9.88
C TYR A 65 -2.63 -12.34 9.37
N GLU A 66 -2.08 -11.19 8.99
CA GLU A 66 -2.86 -10.15 8.30
C GLU A 66 -3.30 -10.62 6.91
N ALA A 67 -2.42 -11.31 6.17
CA ALA A 67 -2.78 -11.87 4.87
C ALA A 67 -3.95 -12.87 4.98
N LYS A 68 -3.92 -13.78 5.96
CA LYS A 68 -5.03 -14.68 6.27
C LYS A 68 -6.31 -13.91 6.59
N LEU A 69 -6.22 -12.92 7.48
CA LEU A 69 -7.38 -12.12 7.87
C LEU A 69 -8.01 -11.42 6.65
N GLY A 70 -7.20 -10.82 5.78
CA GLY A 70 -7.67 -10.18 4.55
C GLY A 70 -8.29 -11.19 3.59
N HIS A 71 -7.63 -12.30 3.35
CA HIS A 71 -8.10 -13.36 2.46
C HIS A 71 -9.44 -13.95 2.93
N GLU A 72 -9.56 -14.28 4.20
CA GLU A 72 -10.75 -14.95 4.76
C GLU A 72 -11.93 -14.00 5.00
N CYS A 73 -11.66 -12.78 5.47
CA CYS A 73 -12.72 -11.87 5.94
C CYS A 73 -13.07 -10.77 4.95
N PHE A 74 -12.13 -10.35 4.08
CA PHE A 74 -12.36 -9.30 3.09
C PHE A 74 -12.77 -9.89 1.73
N GLY A 75 -12.14 -10.98 1.32
CA GLY A 75 -12.56 -11.80 0.17
C GLY A 75 -12.30 -11.19 -1.20
N LYS A 76 -11.29 -10.32 -1.33
CA LYS A 76 -10.83 -9.70 -2.58
C LYS A 76 -9.31 -9.85 -2.71
N GLU A 77 -8.64 -8.96 -3.48
CA GLU A 77 -7.19 -9.01 -3.63
C GLU A 77 -6.48 -8.95 -2.27
N THR A 78 -5.50 -9.80 -2.08
CA THR A 78 -4.62 -9.79 -0.90
C THR A 78 -3.20 -9.55 -1.37
N HIS A 79 -2.63 -8.43 -0.96
CA HIS A 79 -1.24 -8.07 -1.21
C HIS A 79 -0.42 -8.20 0.07
N ILE A 80 0.90 -8.36 -0.06
CA ILE A 80 1.77 -8.41 1.11
C ILE A 80 3.11 -7.71 0.85
N PHE A 81 3.53 -6.91 1.82
CA PHE A 81 4.89 -6.42 1.97
C PHE A 81 5.38 -6.70 3.38
N ALA A 82 6.55 -7.32 3.52
CA ALA A 82 7.25 -7.43 4.80
C ALA A 82 8.74 -7.11 4.62
N PRO A 83 9.37 -6.39 5.58
CA PRO A 83 10.81 -6.15 5.56
C PRO A 83 11.63 -7.45 5.53
N ALA A 84 11.07 -8.53 6.12
CA ALA A 84 11.62 -9.88 6.06
C ALA A 84 10.48 -10.89 6.14
N PHE A 85 10.46 -11.86 5.24
CA PHE A 85 9.56 -13.00 5.29
C PHE A 85 10.19 -14.13 6.11
N LYS A 86 9.37 -14.78 6.96
CA LYS A 86 9.75 -16.03 7.61
C LYS A 86 9.65 -17.17 6.60
N GLU A 87 10.65 -18.03 6.58
CA GLU A 87 10.72 -19.12 5.60
C GLU A 87 9.55 -20.11 5.70
N ASN A 88 9.14 -20.41 6.94
CA ASN A 88 8.02 -21.31 7.21
C ASN A 88 6.65 -20.73 6.81
N ASP A 89 6.52 -19.41 6.74
CA ASP A 89 5.27 -18.72 6.40
C ASP A 89 5.12 -18.55 4.87
N PHE A 90 6.23 -18.61 4.12
CA PHE A 90 6.26 -18.14 2.73
C PHE A 90 5.42 -19.00 1.78
N GLU A 91 5.41 -20.32 1.98
CA GLU A 91 4.57 -21.25 1.18
C GLU A 91 3.06 -20.97 1.33
N GLU A 92 2.65 -20.55 2.52
CA GLU A 92 1.25 -20.20 2.75
C GLU A 92 0.91 -18.82 2.18
N ILE A 93 1.84 -17.86 2.27
CA ILE A 93 1.73 -16.54 1.63
C ILE A 93 1.52 -16.69 0.13
N LEU A 94 2.28 -17.53 -0.54
CA LEU A 94 2.17 -17.78 -1.98
C LEU A 94 0.78 -18.31 -2.41
N LYS A 95 0.07 -19.00 -1.51
CA LYS A 95 -1.26 -19.57 -1.81
C LYS A 95 -2.40 -18.55 -1.68
N ILE A 96 -2.21 -17.49 -0.90
CA ILE A 96 -3.28 -16.57 -0.53
C ILE A 96 -3.07 -15.14 -1.02
N CYS A 97 -1.83 -14.77 -1.37
CA CYS A 97 -1.51 -13.43 -1.84
C CYS A 97 -1.36 -13.40 -3.37
N GLY A 98 -2.06 -12.50 -4.04
CA GLY A 98 -1.89 -12.26 -5.48
C GLY A 98 -0.67 -11.40 -5.81
N HIS A 99 -0.24 -10.55 -4.87
CA HIS A 99 0.94 -9.68 -5.03
C HIS A 99 1.86 -9.77 -3.82
N ILE A 100 3.16 -9.94 -4.11
CA ILE A 100 4.22 -10.00 -3.08
C ILE A 100 5.27 -8.95 -3.39
N VAL A 101 5.51 -8.05 -2.44
CA VAL A 101 6.55 -7.03 -2.55
C VAL A 101 7.75 -7.41 -1.69
N PHE A 102 8.91 -7.55 -2.32
CA PHE A 102 10.17 -7.79 -1.63
C PHE A 102 10.87 -6.50 -1.24
N ASN A 103 11.49 -6.52 -0.07
CA ASN A 103 12.20 -5.38 0.48
C ASN A 103 13.61 -5.19 -0.10
N SER A 104 14.19 -6.25 -0.66
CA SER A 104 15.55 -6.25 -1.21
C SER A 104 15.72 -7.30 -2.29
N PHE A 105 16.73 -7.14 -3.14
CA PHE A 105 17.08 -8.14 -4.14
C PHE A 105 17.59 -9.45 -3.51
N SER A 106 18.26 -9.40 -2.37
CA SER A 106 18.65 -10.62 -1.65
C SER A 106 17.44 -11.42 -1.17
N GLN A 107 16.36 -10.74 -0.77
CA GLN A 107 15.11 -11.40 -0.40
C GLN A 107 14.40 -11.97 -1.64
N LEU A 108 14.35 -11.22 -2.75
CA LEU A 108 13.82 -11.68 -4.04
C LEU A 108 14.52 -12.96 -4.49
N GLU A 109 15.85 -12.97 -4.49
CA GLU A 109 16.67 -14.14 -4.89
C GLU A 109 16.48 -15.33 -3.95
N LYS A 110 16.44 -15.09 -2.64
CA LYS A 110 16.23 -16.15 -1.64
C LYS A 110 14.98 -16.98 -1.91
N TYR A 111 13.92 -16.37 -2.41
CA TYR A 111 12.63 -17.00 -2.65
C TYR A 111 12.32 -17.25 -4.14
N ARG A 112 13.30 -17.04 -5.04
CA ARG A 112 13.11 -17.10 -6.49
C ARG A 112 12.49 -18.39 -6.96
N ASP A 113 13.05 -19.53 -6.57
CA ASP A 113 12.57 -20.86 -6.97
C ASP A 113 11.12 -21.14 -6.53
N LYS A 114 10.64 -20.44 -5.51
CA LYS A 114 9.28 -20.57 -4.99
C LYS A 114 8.30 -19.68 -5.74
N TRP A 115 8.57 -18.37 -5.82
CA TRP A 115 7.63 -17.44 -6.43
C TRP A 115 7.55 -17.56 -7.95
N GLN A 116 8.61 -17.95 -8.65
CA GLN A 116 8.59 -18.19 -10.10
C GLN A 116 7.66 -19.35 -10.52
N ASN A 117 7.38 -20.26 -9.61
CA ASN A 117 6.50 -21.42 -9.85
C ASN A 117 5.09 -21.22 -9.26
N ALA A 118 4.77 -20.04 -8.78
CA ALA A 118 3.49 -19.69 -8.17
C ALA A 118 2.72 -18.68 -9.05
N ASP A 119 1.41 -18.64 -8.88
CA ASP A 119 0.53 -17.66 -9.54
C ASP A 119 0.48 -16.38 -8.70
N VAL A 120 1.58 -15.64 -8.70
CA VAL A 120 1.74 -14.40 -7.92
C VAL A 120 2.46 -13.34 -8.75
N SER A 121 2.04 -12.09 -8.61
CA SER A 121 2.75 -10.94 -9.15
C SER A 121 3.77 -10.42 -8.15
N VAL A 122 5.00 -10.24 -8.59
CA VAL A 122 6.12 -9.89 -7.72
C VAL A 122 6.61 -8.48 -7.99
N GLY A 123 6.91 -7.75 -6.93
CA GLY A 123 7.49 -6.42 -6.99
C GLY A 123 8.61 -6.16 -6.00
N ILE A 124 9.28 -5.05 -6.21
CA ILE A 124 10.35 -4.53 -5.35
C ILE A 124 9.93 -3.21 -4.71
N ARG A 125 10.15 -3.09 -3.40
CA ARG A 125 10.00 -1.81 -2.72
C ARG A 125 11.22 -0.93 -3.00
N LEU A 126 10.95 0.29 -3.48
CA LEU A 126 11.94 1.32 -3.76
C LEU A 126 12.07 2.29 -2.58
N ASN A 127 13.28 2.75 -2.32
CA ASN A 127 13.57 3.84 -1.40
C ASN A 127 14.19 4.99 -2.18
N PRO A 128 13.48 6.11 -2.35
CA PRO A 128 14.00 7.25 -3.08
C PRO A 128 15.07 8.04 -2.30
N GLU A 129 15.30 7.71 -1.02
CA GLU A 129 16.21 8.49 -0.14
C GLU A 129 15.82 9.99 -0.17
N PHE A 130 14.52 10.24 -0.18
CA PHE A 130 13.90 11.55 -0.17
C PHE A 130 12.62 11.50 0.67
N SER A 131 12.48 12.44 1.57
CA SER A 131 11.32 12.54 2.46
C SER A 131 10.87 13.99 2.58
N THR A 132 9.58 14.16 2.81
CA THR A 132 8.93 15.43 3.18
C THR A 132 8.52 15.43 4.66
N GLN A 133 8.91 14.39 5.43
CA GLN A 133 8.66 14.35 6.87
C GLN A 133 9.49 15.39 7.62
N GLU A 134 8.81 16.26 8.37
CA GLU A 134 9.45 17.24 9.23
C GLU A 134 9.33 16.85 10.70
N GLY A 135 10.47 16.82 11.40
CA GLY A 135 10.51 16.69 12.87
C GLY A 135 10.28 15.30 13.47
N HIS A 136 10.06 14.24 12.68
CA HIS A 136 9.76 12.91 13.16
C HIS A 136 10.53 11.81 12.42
N GLU A 137 11.87 11.85 12.46
CA GLU A 137 12.74 10.87 11.76
C GLU A 137 12.38 9.40 12.06
N ILE A 138 11.85 9.11 13.25
CA ILE A 138 11.47 7.74 13.65
C ILE A 138 10.31 7.18 12.78
N TYR A 139 9.49 8.04 12.21
CA TYR A 139 8.36 7.67 11.33
C TYR A 139 8.68 7.86 9.85
N ASP A 140 9.88 8.34 9.53
CA ASP A 140 10.30 8.54 8.14
C ASP A 140 10.81 7.22 7.54
N PRO A 141 10.07 6.62 6.61
CA PRO A 141 10.51 5.37 5.97
C PRO A 141 11.69 5.56 5.02
N CYS A 142 12.04 6.81 4.67
CA CYS A 142 13.12 7.17 3.76
C CYS A 142 14.29 7.88 4.45
N ALA A 143 14.29 7.95 5.80
CA ALA A 143 15.38 8.51 6.58
C ALA A 143 16.71 7.85 6.26
N TYR A 144 17.80 8.58 6.49
CA TYR A 144 19.17 8.03 6.33
C TYR A 144 19.33 6.75 7.16
N GLY A 145 19.84 5.69 6.51
CA GLY A 145 20.04 4.39 7.15
C GLY A 145 18.75 3.55 7.30
N SER A 146 17.61 3.99 6.73
CA SER A 146 16.42 3.16 6.71
C SER A 146 16.66 1.82 6.04
N ARG A 147 16.15 0.74 6.68
CA ARG A 147 16.18 -0.62 6.13
C ARG A 147 15.07 -0.91 5.12
N LEU A 148 14.18 0.07 4.85
CA LEU A 148 12.96 -0.14 4.08
C LEU A 148 13.17 0.22 2.62
N GLY A 149 13.09 -0.79 1.75
CA GLY A 149 13.21 -0.65 0.31
C GLY A 149 14.65 -0.56 -0.21
N VAL A 150 14.75 -0.64 -1.51
CA VAL A 150 16.02 -0.63 -2.26
C VAL A 150 16.36 0.80 -2.67
N THR A 151 17.51 1.30 -2.24
CA THR A 151 18.04 2.59 -2.69
C THR A 151 18.61 2.50 -4.12
N LYS A 152 18.81 3.64 -4.77
CA LYS A 152 19.39 3.66 -6.13
C LYS A 152 20.75 3.00 -6.19
N ALA A 153 21.58 3.18 -5.18
CA ALA A 153 22.92 2.58 -5.10
C ALA A 153 22.90 1.05 -5.00
N ASN A 154 21.85 0.49 -4.39
CA ASN A 154 21.68 -0.95 -4.19
C ASN A 154 20.75 -1.61 -5.23
N PHE A 155 20.31 -0.84 -6.24
CA PHE A 155 19.40 -1.35 -7.25
C PHE A 155 20.12 -2.27 -8.25
N ARG A 156 19.55 -3.44 -8.48
CA ARG A 156 20.08 -4.51 -9.33
C ARG A 156 19.19 -4.72 -10.54
N GLU A 157 19.50 -4.01 -11.63
CA GLU A 157 18.75 -4.10 -12.90
C GLU A 157 18.83 -5.50 -13.51
N ASP A 158 19.94 -6.19 -13.30
CA ASP A 158 20.20 -7.56 -13.77
C ASP A 158 19.35 -8.63 -13.07
N LEU A 159 18.64 -8.28 -11.97
CA LEU A 159 17.80 -9.20 -11.21
C LEU A 159 16.30 -8.94 -11.40
N LEU A 160 15.90 -8.10 -12.35
CA LEU A 160 14.49 -7.74 -12.60
C LEU A 160 13.69 -8.78 -13.37
N ASP A 161 14.31 -9.87 -13.83
CA ASP A 161 13.58 -10.93 -14.53
C ASP A 161 12.47 -11.51 -13.66
N GLY A 162 11.23 -11.47 -14.19
CA GLY A 162 10.01 -11.86 -13.48
C GLY A 162 9.45 -10.83 -12.47
N VAL A 163 10.11 -9.69 -12.28
CA VAL A 163 9.56 -8.59 -11.46
C VAL A 163 8.55 -7.80 -12.30
N GLU A 164 7.32 -7.73 -11.83
CA GLU A 164 6.20 -7.12 -12.55
C GLU A 164 5.83 -5.73 -12.05
N GLY A 165 6.30 -5.33 -10.88
CA GLY A 165 5.93 -4.02 -10.36
C GLY A 165 6.89 -3.44 -9.34
N PHE A 166 6.58 -2.19 -8.99
CA PHE A 166 7.35 -1.46 -7.97
C PHE A 166 6.42 -0.85 -6.95
N HIS A 167 6.89 -0.83 -5.72
CA HIS A 167 6.20 -0.24 -4.57
C HIS A 167 7.10 0.81 -3.93
N PHE A 168 6.53 1.90 -3.49
CA PHE A 168 7.19 2.84 -2.57
C PHE A 168 6.20 3.27 -1.50
N HIS A 169 6.70 3.52 -0.30
CA HIS A 169 5.92 4.04 0.82
C HIS A 169 6.78 5.06 1.52
N THR A 170 6.49 6.33 1.27
CA THR A 170 7.33 7.47 1.62
C THR A 170 6.69 8.41 2.64
N LEU A 171 5.40 8.22 2.92
CA LEU A 171 4.59 9.14 3.71
C LEU A 171 4.16 8.55 5.05
N CYS A 172 3.93 9.43 6.02
CA CYS A 172 3.24 9.16 7.27
C CYS A 172 2.41 10.39 7.65
N GLU A 173 1.07 10.26 7.65
CA GLU A 173 0.10 11.30 8.00
C GLU A 173 0.19 12.61 7.17
N GLN A 174 0.55 12.50 5.89
CA GLN A 174 0.81 13.62 4.99
C GLN A 174 -0.28 13.82 3.93
N ASN A 175 -0.15 14.87 3.11
CA ASN A 175 -1.07 15.27 2.06
C ASN A 175 -0.62 14.84 0.66
N SER A 176 -1.41 15.20 -0.35
CA SER A 176 -1.16 14.86 -1.76
C SER A 176 0.05 15.57 -2.37
N ASP A 177 0.37 16.79 -1.93
CA ASP A 177 1.55 17.54 -2.35
C ASP A 177 2.85 16.86 -1.92
N ASP A 178 2.87 16.25 -0.73
CA ASP A 178 3.95 15.39 -0.26
C ASP A 178 4.08 14.14 -1.14
N LEU A 179 2.97 13.50 -1.51
CA LEU A 179 3.01 12.38 -2.44
C LEU A 179 3.55 12.78 -3.81
N VAL A 180 3.11 13.92 -4.35
CA VAL A 180 3.61 14.44 -5.63
C VAL A 180 5.11 14.71 -5.56
N SER A 181 5.59 15.30 -4.45
CA SER A 181 7.00 15.62 -4.26
C SER A 181 7.86 14.36 -4.13
N THR A 182 7.42 13.38 -3.32
CA THR A 182 8.16 12.12 -3.16
C THR A 182 8.09 11.26 -4.41
N PHE A 183 6.96 11.25 -5.15
CA PHE A 183 6.88 10.56 -6.45
C PHE A 183 7.88 11.12 -7.47
N LYS A 184 8.07 12.43 -7.54
CA LYS A 184 9.09 13.03 -8.43
C LYS A 184 10.48 12.48 -8.14
N ALA A 185 10.86 12.35 -6.86
CA ALA A 185 12.14 11.76 -6.48
C ALA A 185 12.22 10.26 -6.83
N VAL A 186 11.12 9.51 -6.69
CA VAL A 186 11.02 8.10 -7.14
C VAL A 186 11.19 8.01 -8.65
N GLU A 187 10.48 8.85 -9.40
CA GLU A 187 10.50 8.87 -10.86
C GLU A 187 11.88 9.26 -11.42
N GLU A 188 12.53 10.27 -10.84
CA GLU A 188 13.89 10.68 -11.23
C GLU A 188 14.88 9.52 -11.10
N LYS A 189 14.83 8.77 -10.02
CA LYS A 189 15.75 7.69 -9.74
C LYS A 189 15.43 6.38 -10.46
N PHE A 190 14.15 6.06 -10.62
CA PHE A 190 13.70 4.73 -11.04
C PHE A 190 12.76 4.72 -12.25
N GLY A 191 12.31 5.88 -12.75
CA GLY A 191 11.29 5.99 -13.78
C GLY A 191 11.58 5.22 -15.08
N LYS A 192 12.84 5.05 -15.45
CA LYS A 192 13.20 4.25 -16.63
C LYS A 192 12.76 2.77 -16.55
N TYR A 193 12.57 2.24 -15.33
CA TYR A 193 12.15 0.85 -15.13
C TYR A 193 10.62 0.69 -15.17
N PHE A 194 9.87 1.78 -15.02
CA PHE A 194 8.41 1.74 -14.97
C PHE A 194 7.77 1.41 -16.32
N TYR A 195 8.47 1.69 -17.44
CA TYR A 195 7.99 1.35 -18.78
C TYR A 195 7.83 -0.17 -19.04
N ASN A 196 8.47 -1.01 -18.23
CA ASN A 196 8.36 -2.46 -18.31
C ASN A 196 7.57 -3.07 -17.13
N ALA A 197 7.03 -2.22 -16.26
CA ALA A 197 6.22 -2.67 -15.14
C ALA A 197 4.77 -2.87 -15.58
N LYS A 198 4.05 -3.77 -14.89
CA LYS A 198 2.61 -3.92 -15.01
C LYS A 198 1.87 -3.03 -14.00
N TRP A 199 2.50 -2.76 -12.86
CA TRP A 199 1.87 -1.97 -11.80
C TRP A 199 2.87 -1.16 -10.99
N LEU A 200 2.37 -0.05 -10.44
CA LEU A 200 3.06 0.77 -9.43
C LEU A 200 2.17 0.92 -8.20
N ASN A 201 2.72 0.68 -7.02
CA ASN A 201 2.05 0.85 -5.74
C ASN A 201 2.68 2.02 -4.98
N PHE A 202 1.88 3.04 -4.72
CA PHE A 202 2.33 4.27 -4.06
C PHE A 202 2.35 4.15 -2.53
N GLY A 203 1.98 2.98 -1.99
CA GLY A 203 1.88 2.78 -0.56
C GLY A 203 0.74 3.56 0.09
N GLY A 204 0.89 3.79 1.37
CA GLY A 204 -0.05 4.55 2.18
C GLY A 204 0.59 5.75 2.86
N GLY A 205 0.06 6.12 4.03
CA GLY A 205 0.58 7.23 4.84
C GLY A 205 0.07 8.60 4.42
N HIS A 206 -0.81 8.69 3.41
CA HIS A 206 -1.48 9.91 3.04
C HIS A 206 -2.97 9.87 3.43
N HIS A 207 -3.43 10.95 4.02
CA HIS A 207 -4.76 11.06 4.63
C HIS A 207 -5.83 11.49 3.63
N ILE A 208 -6.10 10.66 2.63
CA ILE A 208 -7.00 10.94 1.49
C ILE A 208 -8.39 11.42 1.92
N THR A 209 -8.87 11.00 3.09
CA THR A 209 -10.20 11.29 3.61
C THR A 209 -10.26 12.51 4.54
N ARG A 210 -9.14 13.19 4.73
CA ARG A 210 -9.07 14.42 5.51
C ARG A 210 -9.67 15.59 4.72
N ASP A 211 -10.36 16.50 5.38
CA ASP A 211 -11.08 17.61 4.74
C ASP A 211 -10.21 18.53 3.90
N ASP A 212 -8.94 18.71 4.29
CA ASP A 212 -7.96 19.55 3.61
C ASP A 212 -7.10 18.81 2.56
N TYR A 213 -7.41 17.52 2.29
CA TYR A 213 -6.65 16.73 1.31
C TYR A 213 -7.08 17.08 -0.13
N ASP A 214 -6.13 17.46 -0.97
CA ASP A 214 -6.39 17.72 -2.40
C ASP A 214 -6.49 16.39 -3.19
N THR A 215 -7.70 15.84 -3.25
CA THR A 215 -8.01 14.64 -4.04
C THR A 215 -7.83 14.87 -5.55
N LYS A 216 -7.88 16.14 -6.03
CA LYS A 216 -7.64 16.44 -7.44
C LYS A 216 -6.17 16.22 -7.78
N ALA A 217 -5.25 16.71 -6.96
CA ALA A 217 -3.82 16.51 -7.16
C ALA A 217 -3.46 15.00 -7.16
N LEU A 218 -4.07 14.20 -6.28
CA LEU A 218 -3.91 12.74 -6.28
C LEU A 218 -4.38 12.11 -7.59
N VAL A 219 -5.58 12.46 -8.05
CA VAL A 219 -6.14 11.93 -9.31
C VAL A 219 -5.29 12.33 -10.52
N ASP A 220 -4.82 13.56 -10.55
CA ASP A 220 -3.98 14.06 -11.64
C ASP A 220 -2.63 13.30 -11.66
N LEU A 221 -2.02 13.04 -10.51
CA LEU A 221 -0.81 12.24 -10.40
C LEU A 221 -1.04 10.80 -10.88
N ILE A 222 -2.10 10.14 -10.42
CA ILE A 222 -2.41 8.76 -10.84
C ILE A 222 -2.56 8.69 -12.36
N LYS A 223 -3.36 9.58 -12.95
CA LYS A 223 -3.57 9.63 -14.40
C LYS A 223 -2.29 9.93 -15.17
N TYR A 224 -1.44 10.84 -14.65
CA TYR A 224 -0.13 11.09 -15.24
C TYR A 224 0.70 9.82 -15.32
N VAL A 225 0.76 9.05 -14.23
CA VAL A 225 1.56 7.82 -14.15
C VAL A 225 0.99 6.75 -15.08
N GLN A 226 -0.32 6.53 -15.06
CA GLN A 226 -0.99 5.56 -15.92
C GLN A 226 -0.76 5.88 -17.40
N ASN A 227 -0.95 7.15 -17.80
CA ASN A 227 -0.77 7.57 -19.20
C ASN A 227 0.68 7.50 -19.67
N LYS A 228 1.65 7.74 -18.77
CA LYS A 228 3.06 7.76 -19.13
C LYS A 228 3.68 6.36 -19.22
N TYR A 229 3.28 5.47 -18.32
CA TYR A 229 3.94 4.17 -18.15
C TYR A 229 3.07 2.96 -18.52
N ASP A 230 1.79 3.18 -18.79
CA ASP A 230 0.80 2.12 -19.09
C ASP A 230 0.72 1.06 -17.99
N VAL A 231 0.59 1.51 -16.72
CA VAL A 231 0.61 0.67 -15.53
C VAL A 231 -0.68 0.76 -14.74
N GLU A 232 -1.03 -0.30 -14.02
CA GLU A 232 -2.03 -0.24 -12.95
C GLU A 232 -1.44 0.45 -11.72
N VAL A 233 -2.21 1.34 -11.09
CA VAL A 233 -1.77 2.05 -9.88
C VAL A 233 -2.52 1.53 -8.67
N TYR A 234 -1.76 1.23 -7.60
CA TYR A 234 -2.27 0.83 -6.29
C TYR A 234 -1.98 1.88 -5.23
N LEU A 235 -2.90 2.02 -4.28
CA LEU A 235 -2.74 2.82 -3.06
C LEU A 235 -3.06 1.94 -1.84
N GLU A 236 -2.39 2.20 -0.71
CA GLU A 236 -2.54 1.43 0.53
C GLU A 236 -2.89 2.30 1.75
N PRO A 237 -3.97 3.10 1.71
CA PRO A 237 -4.39 3.82 2.90
C PRO A 237 -4.82 2.85 4.00
N GLY A 238 -4.44 3.16 5.22
CA GLY A 238 -4.88 2.42 6.40
C GLY A 238 -5.70 3.32 7.29
N GLU A 239 -5.05 4.24 7.99
CA GLU A 239 -5.70 5.20 8.89
C GLU A 239 -6.76 6.04 8.18
N ALA A 240 -6.46 6.54 6.99
CA ALA A 240 -7.42 7.33 6.20
C ALA A 240 -8.76 6.61 5.98
N ALA A 241 -8.78 5.29 5.89
CA ALA A 241 -10.04 4.55 5.71
C ALA A 241 -10.98 4.68 6.91
N ALA A 242 -10.43 4.78 8.11
CA ALA A 242 -11.20 4.84 9.37
C ALA A 242 -11.06 6.18 10.11
N LEU A 243 -10.46 7.20 9.49
CA LEU A 243 -10.20 8.50 10.12
C LEU A 243 -11.50 9.11 10.65
N ASN A 244 -11.48 9.50 11.94
CA ASN A 244 -12.62 10.07 12.66
C ASN A 244 -13.88 9.16 12.72
N ALA A 245 -13.78 7.87 12.40
CA ALA A 245 -14.89 6.93 12.44
C ALA A 245 -15.00 6.15 13.76
N GLY A 246 -14.17 6.47 14.75
CA GLY A 246 -14.16 5.83 16.06
C GLY A 246 -14.35 6.80 17.20
#